data_ae34676161745db381674d1e4f15befb
#
_entry.id   ae34676161745db381674d1e4f15befb
#
_cell.length_a   1.000
_cell.length_b   1.000
_cell.length_c   1.000
_cell.angle_alpha   90.00
_cell.angle_beta   90.00
_cell.angle_gamma   90.00
#
_symmetry.space_group_name_H-M   'P 1'
#
loop_
_entity.id
_entity.type
_entity.pdbx_description
1 polymer ?
#
loop_
_entity_poly.entity_id
_entity_poly.type
_entity_poly.pdbx_seq_one_letter_code
_entity_poly.pdbx_strand_id
1 'polypeptide(L)'
;MATTDDKKVIFSMVGVSQIIPQNQKRILNNIYLSFFYGAKIGIIGLNGAGKSTLMKIIAGLVEPTQGEVVWSPGYSVGYLPQDPPLDESKTVLENIREGVSGVYDALREYDEINVKFGQEEYYSDPDKMDKLMARQAELQDIIDSTDAWNMDSRLERAMSALHCPSGDSAVTHLSGGERRRVALCRLLLTKPDVLLLDEPTNHLDAESIDWLEQHLQQYEGTVIAVTHDRYFLDDVSEWILELDRGEGIPWKGNYSSWLDQKTKRMAQEEKSASKRRRTLERELEWVRMAPKARQAKGKARLNAYEKMLGEEQKEQEQKLEIFIPNGPRLGNKVIEAKHVAKAFGDKVLFRDLNFTLPPNGIVGVIGPNGAGKTTLFRLIMELEQVDGGSFEVGETVRLAYVDQQHKDIDPKKTVYEVVSQGNETIRMGGRDVNARAYLSRFNFSGNDQGKLCEVLSGGERNRLQLALALKQEGNVLLLDEPTNDIDVNTLRALEEGLDSFAGCAVVISHDRWFLDRICTHILAFEGDGEVVFFEGDYSDYEINKARRLGNTEIKKTRYRKLMED
;
A
#
# COMPACT_ATOMS: atom_id res chain seq x y z
N MET A 1 8.88 -15.74 31.09
CA MET A 1 9.61 -16.51 30.06
C MET A 1 8.63 -17.50 29.49
N ALA A 2 7.92 -17.16 28.44
CA ALA A 2 7.09 -18.12 27.71
C ALA A 2 8.01 -18.86 26.74
N THR A 3 8.06 -20.15 26.90
CA THR A 3 8.85 -21.07 26.08
C THR A 3 8.36 -21.07 24.65
N THR A 4 9.28 -20.95 23.72
CA THR A 4 9.12 -20.78 22.26
C THR A 4 8.57 -22.01 21.52
N ASP A 5 7.83 -22.92 22.16
CA ASP A 5 7.64 -24.27 21.65
C ASP A 5 6.21 -24.69 21.28
N ASP A 6 5.24 -23.76 21.28
CA ASP A 6 3.84 -24.12 20.97
C ASP A 6 3.19 -23.30 19.83
N LYS A 7 3.97 -22.79 18.88
CA LYS A 7 3.39 -22.16 17.68
C LYS A 7 2.93 -23.24 16.70
N LYS A 8 1.63 -23.51 16.68
CA LYS A 8 1.02 -24.47 15.78
C LYS A 8 1.14 -24.00 14.33
N VAL A 9 1.76 -24.85 13.48
CA VAL A 9 1.85 -24.59 12.04
C VAL A 9 0.47 -24.76 11.42
N ILE A 10 -0.02 -23.76 10.71
CA ILE A 10 -1.32 -23.77 10.03
C ILE A 10 -1.23 -24.18 8.58
N PHE A 11 -0.18 -23.75 7.88
CA PHE A 11 0.14 -24.23 6.53
C PHE A 11 1.62 -24.08 6.24
N SER A 12 2.08 -24.84 5.26
CA SER A 12 3.46 -24.80 4.74
C SER A 12 3.47 -24.75 3.24
N MET A 13 4.35 -23.94 2.69
CA MET A 13 4.68 -23.90 1.28
C MET A 13 5.89 -24.80 1.03
N VAL A 14 5.78 -25.76 0.12
CA VAL A 14 6.83 -26.74 -0.15
C VAL A 14 7.26 -26.64 -1.61
N GLY A 15 8.42 -25.99 -1.85
CA GLY A 15 9.01 -25.84 -3.18
C GLY A 15 8.16 -25.02 -4.15
N VAL A 16 7.37 -24.07 -3.66
CA VAL A 16 6.42 -23.30 -4.46
C VAL A 16 7.14 -22.41 -5.46
N SER A 17 6.84 -22.64 -6.75
CA SER A 17 7.34 -21.83 -7.86
C SER A 17 6.21 -21.46 -8.80
N GLN A 18 6.27 -20.23 -9.34
CA GLN A 18 5.28 -19.74 -10.30
C GLN A 18 5.94 -19.10 -11.51
N ILE A 19 5.50 -19.53 -12.69
CA ILE A 19 5.97 -19.03 -14.00
C ILE A 19 4.78 -18.45 -14.73
N ILE A 20 4.92 -17.23 -15.27
CA ILE A 20 3.90 -16.63 -16.13
C ILE A 20 3.99 -17.28 -17.51
N PRO A 21 2.92 -17.93 -18.00
CA PRO A 21 2.98 -18.69 -19.27
C PRO A 21 3.31 -17.82 -20.49
N GLN A 22 2.83 -16.56 -20.50
CA GLN A 22 2.93 -15.65 -21.65
C GLN A 22 4.37 -15.21 -21.97
N ASN A 23 5.22 -15.05 -20.97
CA ASN A 23 6.59 -14.55 -21.13
C ASN A 23 7.66 -15.43 -20.49
N GLN A 24 7.28 -16.61 -20.01
CA GLN A 24 8.17 -17.57 -19.31
C GLN A 24 8.92 -16.95 -18.11
N LYS A 25 8.43 -15.81 -17.59
CA LYS A 25 9.05 -15.13 -16.45
C LYS A 25 8.71 -15.89 -15.16
N ARG A 26 9.73 -16.36 -14.46
CA ARG A 26 9.58 -16.95 -13.13
C ARG A 26 9.43 -15.81 -12.12
N ILE A 27 8.27 -15.74 -11.45
CA ILE A 27 7.96 -14.73 -10.44
C ILE A 27 8.14 -15.24 -9.01
N LEU A 28 7.92 -16.54 -8.77
CA LEU A 28 8.24 -17.21 -7.50
C LEU A 28 9.15 -18.37 -7.78
N ASN A 29 10.16 -18.58 -6.95
CA ASN A 29 11.21 -19.56 -7.17
C ASN A 29 11.47 -20.36 -5.91
N ASN A 30 10.97 -21.61 -5.90
CA ASN A 30 11.31 -22.63 -4.91
C ASN A 30 11.16 -22.17 -3.45
N ILE A 31 9.99 -21.62 -3.11
CA ILE A 31 9.72 -21.06 -1.79
C ILE A 31 9.38 -22.19 -0.80
N TYR A 32 10.13 -22.25 0.32
CA TYR A 32 9.89 -23.11 1.47
C TYR A 32 9.66 -22.27 2.70
N LEU A 33 8.41 -22.18 3.16
CA LEU A 33 8.03 -21.40 4.32
C LEU A 33 6.92 -22.11 5.11
N SER A 34 6.97 -22.01 6.43
CA SER A 34 5.90 -22.49 7.32
C SER A 34 5.31 -21.31 8.09
N PHE A 35 4.00 -21.28 8.20
CA PHE A 35 3.24 -20.21 8.81
C PHE A 35 2.56 -20.68 10.08
N PHE A 36 2.61 -19.87 11.14
CA PHE A 36 2.12 -20.21 12.47
C PHE A 36 0.82 -19.48 12.78
N TYR A 37 -0.04 -20.12 13.57
CA TYR A 37 -1.27 -19.51 14.05
C TYR A 37 -0.98 -18.26 14.89
N GLY A 38 -1.77 -17.20 14.69
CA GLY A 38 -1.64 -15.92 15.36
C GLY A 38 -0.51 -15.02 14.86
N ALA A 39 0.32 -15.46 13.88
CA ALA A 39 1.39 -14.65 13.35
C ALA A 39 0.87 -13.44 12.55
N LYS A 40 1.51 -12.28 12.71
CA LYS A 40 1.25 -11.05 11.95
C LYS A 40 2.40 -10.84 10.97
N ILE A 41 2.10 -10.98 9.67
CA ILE A 41 3.13 -11.04 8.63
C ILE A 41 2.85 -9.96 7.58
N GLY A 42 3.80 -9.05 7.42
CA GLY A 42 3.80 -8.08 6.32
C GLY A 42 4.60 -8.61 5.13
N ILE A 43 4.02 -8.60 3.93
CA ILE A 43 4.71 -8.97 2.70
C ILE A 43 5.14 -7.71 1.97
N ILE A 44 6.43 -7.60 1.69
CA ILE A 44 7.02 -6.49 0.95
C ILE A 44 7.79 -6.99 -0.27
N GLY A 45 8.01 -6.11 -1.23
CA GLY A 45 8.76 -6.41 -2.45
C GLY A 45 8.40 -5.45 -3.58
N LEU A 46 9.20 -5.45 -4.63
CA LEU A 46 8.97 -4.61 -5.81
C LEU A 46 7.62 -4.91 -6.49
N ASN A 47 7.12 -3.94 -7.26
CA ASN A 47 5.96 -4.19 -8.09
C ASN A 47 6.30 -5.25 -9.15
N GLY A 48 5.40 -6.25 -9.29
CA GLY A 48 5.66 -7.42 -10.13
C GLY A 48 6.55 -8.49 -9.51
N ALA A 49 6.95 -8.38 -8.23
CA ALA A 49 7.70 -9.42 -7.51
C ALA A 49 6.88 -10.68 -7.18
N GLY A 50 5.55 -10.63 -7.40
CA GLY A 50 4.66 -11.77 -7.17
C GLY A 50 3.89 -11.75 -5.86
N LYS A 51 3.81 -10.60 -5.16
CA LYS A 51 3.10 -10.46 -3.87
C LYS A 51 1.64 -10.94 -3.95
N SER A 52 0.84 -10.35 -4.84
CA SER A 52 -0.57 -10.75 -5.03
C SER A 52 -0.72 -12.17 -5.58
N THR A 53 0.25 -12.66 -6.36
CA THR A 53 0.27 -14.06 -6.82
C THR A 53 0.50 -15.02 -5.66
N LEU A 54 1.43 -14.69 -4.76
CA LEU A 54 1.68 -15.46 -3.54
C LEU A 54 0.41 -15.53 -2.68
N MET A 55 -0.29 -14.39 -2.49
CA MET A 55 -1.55 -14.34 -1.76
C MET A 55 -2.63 -15.22 -2.39
N LYS A 56 -2.78 -15.19 -3.73
CA LYS A 56 -3.73 -16.03 -4.45
C LYS A 56 -3.40 -17.53 -4.34
N ILE A 57 -2.11 -17.89 -4.33
CA ILE A 57 -1.67 -19.28 -4.12
C ILE A 57 -2.00 -19.73 -2.70
N ILE A 58 -1.74 -18.91 -1.67
CA ILE A 58 -2.10 -19.21 -0.29
C ILE A 58 -3.62 -19.33 -0.13
N ALA A 59 -4.39 -18.45 -0.80
CA ALA A 59 -5.85 -18.50 -0.80
C ALA A 59 -6.45 -19.71 -1.59
N GLY A 60 -5.61 -20.49 -2.29
CA GLY A 60 -6.08 -21.60 -3.10
C GLY A 60 -6.78 -21.19 -4.41
N LEU A 61 -6.67 -19.92 -4.82
CA LEU A 61 -7.28 -19.38 -6.04
C LEU A 61 -6.44 -19.64 -7.30
N VAL A 62 -5.14 -19.88 -7.11
CA VAL A 62 -4.18 -20.18 -8.17
C VAL A 62 -3.31 -21.35 -7.74
N GLU A 63 -3.23 -22.38 -8.58
CA GLU A 63 -2.32 -23.48 -8.36
C GLU A 63 -0.88 -23.07 -8.74
N PRO A 64 0.13 -23.38 -7.93
CA PRO A 64 1.51 -23.10 -8.27
C PRO A 64 1.97 -23.96 -9.45
N THR A 65 2.88 -23.43 -10.29
CA THR A 65 3.44 -24.21 -11.42
C THR A 65 4.26 -25.42 -10.94
N GLN A 66 4.89 -25.29 -9.76
CA GLN A 66 5.63 -26.37 -9.08
C GLN A 66 5.49 -26.21 -7.58
N GLY A 67 5.57 -27.34 -6.86
CA GLY A 67 5.39 -27.36 -5.41
C GLY A 67 3.93 -27.34 -5.00
N GLU A 68 3.68 -27.21 -3.73
CA GLU A 68 2.33 -27.25 -3.16
C GLU A 68 2.22 -26.41 -1.87
N VAL A 69 0.99 -26.06 -1.51
CA VAL A 69 0.65 -25.47 -0.20
C VAL A 69 -0.10 -26.52 0.61
N VAL A 70 0.51 -26.96 1.70
CA VAL A 70 -0.04 -27.99 2.59
C VAL A 70 -0.71 -27.32 3.78
N TRP A 71 -2.04 -27.43 3.87
CA TRP A 71 -2.84 -26.87 4.95
C TRP A 71 -3.05 -27.89 6.06
N SER A 72 -2.97 -27.44 7.31
CA SER A 72 -3.50 -28.19 8.44
C SER A 72 -5.03 -28.17 8.40
N PRO A 73 -5.71 -29.29 8.71
CA PRO A 73 -7.17 -29.34 8.63
C PRO A 73 -7.86 -28.43 9.65
N GLY A 74 -9.03 -27.90 9.28
CA GLY A 74 -9.93 -27.16 10.16
C GLY A 74 -9.70 -25.65 10.25
N TYR A 75 -8.86 -25.07 9.39
CA TYR A 75 -8.65 -23.61 9.34
C TYR A 75 -9.40 -22.97 8.17
N SER A 76 -10.06 -21.86 8.47
CA SER A 76 -10.75 -21.02 7.50
C SER A 76 -9.82 -19.92 6.98
N VAL A 77 -9.96 -19.58 5.68
CA VAL A 77 -9.15 -18.55 5.01
C VAL A 77 -10.07 -17.48 4.42
N GLY A 78 -9.79 -16.23 4.74
CA GLY A 78 -10.44 -15.09 4.13
C GLY A 78 -9.45 -14.26 3.32
N TYR A 79 -9.81 -13.85 2.12
CA TYR A 79 -8.96 -13.08 1.22
C TYR A 79 -9.63 -11.81 0.74
N LEU A 80 -8.95 -10.68 0.93
CA LEU A 80 -9.30 -9.39 0.34
C LEU A 80 -8.40 -9.15 -0.87
N PRO A 81 -8.90 -9.32 -2.10
CA PRO A 81 -8.14 -8.96 -3.30
C PRO A 81 -8.10 -7.45 -3.51
N GLN A 82 -7.23 -7.00 -4.41
CA GLN A 82 -7.12 -5.60 -4.79
C GLN A 82 -8.43 -5.06 -5.39
N ASP A 83 -9.15 -5.87 -6.14
CA ASP A 83 -10.49 -5.58 -6.68
C ASP A 83 -11.48 -6.65 -6.17
N PRO A 84 -12.17 -6.38 -5.04
CA PRO A 84 -13.02 -7.37 -4.40
C PRO A 84 -14.37 -7.51 -5.11
N PRO A 85 -14.83 -8.74 -5.38
CA PRO A 85 -16.15 -8.98 -5.93
C PRO A 85 -17.24 -8.71 -4.88
N LEU A 86 -18.22 -7.91 -5.26
CA LEU A 86 -19.46 -7.69 -4.52
C LEU A 86 -20.64 -8.06 -5.42
N ASP A 87 -21.75 -8.52 -4.82
CA ASP A 87 -22.98 -8.80 -5.54
C ASP A 87 -23.68 -7.49 -5.91
N GLU A 88 -23.67 -7.16 -7.19
CA GLU A 88 -24.26 -5.91 -7.71
C GLU A 88 -25.78 -5.86 -7.63
N SER A 89 -26.44 -7.00 -7.40
CA SER A 89 -27.89 -7.08 -7.22
C SER A 89 -28.35 -6.72 -5.80
N LYS A 90 -27.41 -6.59 -4.86
CA LYS A 90 -27.66 -6.37 -3.44
C LYS A 90 -27.22 -4.97 -2.98
N THR A 91 -27.77 -4.56 -1.84
CA THR A 91 -27.34 -3.35 -1.15
C THR A 91 -26.01 -3.56 -0.41
N VAL A 92 -25.42 -2.49 0.10
CA VAL A 92 -24.19 -2.52 0.93
C VAL A 92 -24.42 -3.41 2.15
N LEU A 93 -25.51 -3.21 2.89
CA LEU A 93 -25.83 -3.97 4.10
C LEU A 93 -26.04 -5.46 3.81
N GLU A 94 -26.72 -5.80 2.73
CA GLU A 94 -26.95 -7.20 2.32
C GLU A 94 -25.65 -7.89 1.95
N ASN A 95 -24.74 -7.21 1.24
CA ASN A 95 -23.41 -7.75 0.93
C ASN A 95 -22.58 -8.00 2.18
N ILE A 96 -22.64 -7.12 3.19
CA ILE A 96 -21.91 -7.30 4.44
C ILE A 96 -22.50 -8.46 5.25
N ARG A 97 -23.83 -8.52 5.37
CA ARG A 97 -24.56 -9.59 6.09
C ARG A 97 -24.34 -10.97 5.48
N GLU A 98 -24.14 -11.05 4.17
CA GLU A 98 -23.82 -12.32 3.50
C GLU A 98 -22.56 -13.00 4.07
N GLY A 99 -21.53 -12.22 4.44
CA GLY A 99 -20.33 -12.75 5.06
C GLY A 99 -20.56 -13.41 6.42
N VAL A 100 -21.64 -13.05 7.10
CA VAL A 100 -22.03 -13.57 8.42
C VAL A 100 -23.43 -14.23 8.39
N SER A 101 -23.88 -14.69 7.21
CA SER A 101 -25.20 -15.29 7.02
C SER A 101 -25.45 -16.47 7.96
N GLY A 102 -24.45 -17.33 8.19
CA GLY A 102 -24.58 -18.46 9.11
C GLY A 102 -24.92 -18.05 10.55
N VAL A 103 -24.47 -16.87 11.00
CA VAL A 103 -24.82 -16.34 12.33
C VAL A 103 -26.27 -15.89 12.36
N TYR A 104 -26.73 -15.18 11.33
CA TYR A 104 -28.15 -14.76 11.22
C TYR A 104 -29.08 -15.96 11.02
N ASP A 105 -28.66 -16.97 10.27
CA ASP A 105 -29.43 -18.20 10.10
C ASP A 105 -29.55 -18.95 11.43
N ALA A 106 -28.49 -19.02 12.23
CA ALA A 106 -28.53 -19.63 13.57
C ALA A 106 -29.47 -18.87 14.52
N LEU A 107 -29.44 -17.53 14.52
CA LEU A 107 -30.37 -16.71 15.31
C LEU A 107 -31.81 -16.94 14.87
N ARG A 108 -32.08 -16.94 13.57
CA ARG A 108 -33.43 -17.19 13.03
C ARG A 108 -33.92 -18.59 13.41
N GLU A 109 -33.11 -19.63 13.22
CA GLU A 109 -33.48 -21.01 13.58
C GLU A 109 -33.70 -21.15 15.09
N TYR A 110 -32.90 -20.46 15.92
CA TYR A 110 -33.09 -20.42 17.36
C TYR A 110 -34.44 -19.82 17.75
N ASP A 111 -34.82 -18.69 17.12
CA ASP A 111 -36.13 -18.06 17.36
C ASP A 111 -37.30 -18.95 16.87
N GLU A 112 -37.12 -19.61 15.70
CA GLU A 112 -38.14 -20.57 15.21
C GLU A 112 -38.33 -21.75 16.15
N ILE A 113 -37.25 -22.28 16.77
CA ILE A 113 -37.32 -23.34 17.75
C ILE A 113 -38.05 -22.86 19.00
N ASN A 114 -37.78 -21.65 19.48
CA ASN A 114 -38.47 -21.07 20.62
C ASN A 114 -39.98 -20.96 20.38
N VAL A 115 -40.43 -20.64 19.15
CA VAL A 115 -41.84 -20.63 18.75
C VAL A 115 -42.40 -22.06 18.72
N LYS A 116 -41.63 -23.03 18.20
CA LYS A 116 -42.06 -24.45 18.13
C LYS A 116 -42.27 -25.09 19.49
N PHE A 117 -41.54 -24.68 20.53
CA PHE A 117 -41.79 -25.17 21.92
C PHE A 117 -43.21 -24.90 22.41
N GLY A 118 -43.90 -23.86 21.93
CA GLY A 118 -45.28 -23.54 22.28
C GLY A 118 -46.34 -24.27 21.45
N GLN A 119 -45.95 -25.07 20.45
CA GLN A 119 -46.90 -25.77 19.56
C GLN A 119 -47.24 -27.15 20.06
N GLU A 120 -48.53 -27.53 20.03
CA GLU A 120 -49.04 -28.80 20.55
C GLU A 120 -48.38 -30.01 19.89
N GLU A 121 -48.03 -29.92 18.63
CA GLU A 121 -47.34 -30.98 17.89
C GLU A 121 -45.99 -31.38 18.50
N TYR A 122 -45.31 -30.47 19.14
CA TYR A 122 -43.96 -30.69 19.69
C TYR A 122 -43.98 -31.01 21.19
N TYR A 123 -44.73 -30.27 22.01
CA TYR A 123 -44.76 -30.53 23.45
C TYR A 123 -45.54 -31.78 23.83
N SER A 124 -46.38 -32.31 22.94
CA SER A 124 -47.10 -33.57 23.16
C SER A 124 -46.29 -34.83 22.81
N ASP A 125 -45.17 -34.68 22.10
CA ASP A 125 -44.30 -35.77 21.65
C ASP A 125 -42.92 -35.63 22.26
N PRO A 126 -42.55 -36.51 23.25
CA PRO A 126 -41.25 -36.45 23.95
C PRO A 126 -40.06 -36.55 23.01
N ASP A 127 -40.12 -37.38 21.94
CA ASP A 127 -39.01 -37.59 21.02
C ASP A 127 -38.75 -36.32 20.15
N LYS A 128 -39.82 -35.62 19.80
CA LYS A 128 -39.72 -34.34 19.06
C LYS A 128 -39.17 -33.23 19.98
N MET A 129 -39.60 -33.21 21.23
CA MET A 129 -39.15 -32.24 22.23
C MET A 129 -37.66 -32.39 22.50
N ASP A 130 -37.18 -33.62 22.72
CA ASP A 130 -35.77 -33.89 22.94
C ASP A 130 -34.88 -33.46 21.78
N LYS A 131 -35.33 -33.68 20.53
CA LYS A 131 -34.65 -33.21 19.32
C LYS A 131 -34.56 -31.68 19.25
N LEU A 132 -35.67 -30.99 19.58
CA LEU A 132 -35.68 -29.53 19.61
C LEU A 132 -34.74 -28.98 20.68
N MET A 133 -34.73 -29.57 21.88
CA MET A 133 -33.80 -29.16 22.95
C MET A 133 -32.34 -29.37 22.56
N ALA A 134 -32.01 -30.52 21.96
CA ALA A 134 -30.67 -30.80 21.49
C ALA A 134 -30.23 -29.78 20.40
N ARG A 135 -31.11 -29.50 19.44
CA ARG A 135 -30.80 -28.53 18.40
C ARG A 135 -30.67 -27.10 18.93
N GLN A 136 -31.53 -26.72 19.90
CA GLN A 136 -31.43 -25.42 20.56
C GLN A 136 -30.09 -25.28 21.29
N ALA A 137 -29.61 -26.30 21.97
CA ALA A 137 -28.33 -26.29 22.66
C ALA A 137 -27.16 -26.10 21.65
N GLU A 138 -27.18 -26.83 20.51
CA GLU A 138 -26.18 -26.65 19.47
C GLU A 138 -26.18 -25.19 18.91
N LEU A 139 -27.35 -24.62 18.68
CA LEU A 139 -27.48 -23.25 18.20
C LEU A 139 -27.04 -22.24 19.25
N GLN A 140 -27.35 -22.49 20.53
CA GLN A 140 -26.89 -21.65 21.64
C GLN A 140 -25.36 -21.62 21.70
N ASP A 141 -24.69 -22.76 21.56
CA ASP A 141 -23.22 -22.84 21.52
C ASP A 141 -22.65 -22.03 20.34
N ILE A 142 -23.28 -22.09 19.16
CA ILE A 142 -22.89 -21.29 18.00
C ILE A 142 -23.09 -19.79 18.27
N ILE A 143 -24.25 -19.40 18.78
CA ILE A 143 -24.62 -18.01 19.08
C ILE A 143 -23.65 -17.40 20.10
N ASP A 144 -23.34 -18.14 21.17
CA ASP A 144 -22.46 -17.68 22.23
C ASP A 144 -21.00 -17.61 21.76
N SER A 145 -20.54 -18.62 21.00
CA SER A 145 -19.16 -18.62 20.47
C SER A 145 -18.90 -17.53 19.43
N THR A 146 -19.94 -17.15 18.67
CA THR A 146 -19.83 -16.09 17.63
C THR A 146 -20.22 -14.70 18.15
N ASP A 147 -20.68 -14.57 19.40
CA ASP A 147 -21.25 -13.33 19.95
C ASP A 147 -22.37 -12.76 19.05
N ALA A 148 -23.25 -13.67 18.62
CA ALA A 148 -24.28 -13.37 17.63
C ALA A 148 -25.29 -12.31 18.10
N TRP A 149 -25.60 -12.24 19.39
CA TRP A 149 -26.52 -11.25 19.97
C TRP A 149 -26.07 -9.80 19.73
N ASN A 150 -24.77 -9.57 19.63
CA ASN A 150 -24.19 -8.25 19.40
C ASN A 150 -23.81 -7.99 17.94
N MET A 151 -24.21 -8.87 17.00
CA MET A 151 -23.76 -8.81 15.60
C MET A 151 -24.15 -7.52 14.91
N ASP A 152 -25.39 -7.03 15.06
CA ASP A 152 -25.83 -5.78 14.44
C ASP A 152 -25.01 -4.57 14.96
N SER A 153 -24.75 -4.50 16.28
CA SER A 153 -23.91 -3.43 16.85
C SER A 153 -22.44 -3.52 16.39
N ARG A 154 -21.94 -4.72 16.17
CA ARG A 154 -20.58 -4.93 15.62
C ARG A 154 -20.52 -4.50 14.17
N LEU A 155 -21.53 -4.84 13.39
CA LEU A 155 -21.67 -4.45 12.00
C LEU A 155 -21.73 -2.92 11.85
N GLU A 156 -22.60 -2.25 12.62
CA GLU A 156 -22.71 -0.78 12.61
C GLU A 156 -21.39 -0.11 12.99
N ARG A 157 -20.70 -0.59 14.03
CA ARG A 157 -19.38 -0.08 14.44
C ARG A 157 -18.33 -0.26 13.36
N ALA A 158 -18.26 -1.43 12.71
CA ALA A 158 -17.30 -1.69 11.65
C ALA A 158 -17.59 -0.84 10.41
N MET A 159 -18.87 -0.70 10.02
CA MET A 159 -19.27 0.18 8.91
C MET A 159 -18.93 1.64 9.19
N SER A 160 -19.19 2.12 10.41
CA SER A 160 -18.87 3.50 10.81
C SER A 160 -17.37 3.74 10.81
N ALA A 161 -16.58 2.85 11.41
CA ALA A 161 -15.13 2.98 11.52
C ALA A 161 -14.41 2.94 10.16
N LEU A 162 -14.92 2.17 9.22
CA LEU A 162 -14.39 2.11 7.85
C LEU A 162 -15.04 3.15 6.91
N HIS A 163 -15.86 4.05 7.43
CA HIS A 163 -16.61 5.03 6.64
C HIS A 163 -17.30 4.39 5.42
N CYS A 164 -17.95 3.24 5.63
CA CYS A 164 -18.71 2.58 4.59
C CYS A 164 -19.89 3.45 4.14
N PRO A 165 -20.33 3.33 2.87
CA PRO A 165 -21.54 3.98 2.41
C PRO A 165 -22.77 3.51 3.20
N SER A 166 -23.87 4.28 3.11
CA SER A 166 -25.15 3.90 3.73
C SER A 166 -25.54 2.46 3.37
N GLY A 167 -26.03 1.70 4.34
CA GLY A 167 -26.43 0.31 4.16
C GLY A 167 -27.44 0.07 3.03
N ASP A 168 -28.30 1.06 2.75
CA ASP A 168 -29.33 0.99 1.69
C ASP A 168 -28.79 1.36 0.30
N SER A 169 -27.54 1.79 0.18
CA SER A 169 -26.94 2.17 -1.10
C SER A 169 -26.77 0.95 -2.01
N ALA A 170 -27.08 1.11 -3.30
CA ALA A 170 -26.84 0.09 -4.30
C ALA A 170 -25.33 0.00 -4.62
N VAL A 171 -24.79 -1.21 -4.67
CA VAL A 171 -23.35 -1.46 -4.93
C VAL A 171 -22.91 -0.93 -6.31
N THR A 172 -23.81 -0.89 -7.29
CA THR A 172 -23.54 -0.39 -8.65
C THR A 172 -23.11 1.07 -8.71
N HIS A 173 -23.50 1.87 -7.72
CA HIS A 173 -23.16 3.31 -7.65
C HIS A 173 -21.89 3.62 -6.87
N LEU A 174 -21.26 2.59 -6.28
CA LEU A 174 -20.08 2.76 -5.44
C LEU A 174 -18.83 2.97 -6.28
N SER A 175 -17.97 3.88 -5.82
CA SER A 175 -16.58 3.98 -6.28
C SER A 175 -15.76 2.73 -5.91
N GLY A 176 -14.63 2.51 -6.59
CA GLY A 176 -13.74 1.39 -6.29
C GLY A 176 -13.28 1.36 -4.83
N GLY A 177 -12.97 2.53 -4.25
CA GLY A 177 -12.60 2.65 -2.84
C GLY A 177 -13.73 2.29 -1.88
N GLU A 178 -14.97 2.69 -2.19
CA GLU A 178 -16.15 2.33 -1.39
C GLU A 178 -16.44 0.83 -1.45
N ARG A 179 -16.39 0.24 -2.64
CA ARG A 179 -16.51 -1.23 -2.82
C ARG A 179 -15.50 -1.98 -1.96
N ARG A 180 -14.27 -1.48 -1.91
CA ARG A 180 -13.21 -2.09 -1.14
C ARG A 180 -13.44 -2.01 0.38
N ARG A 181 -13.91 -0.86 0.88
CA ARG A 181 -14.28 -0.69 2.30
C ARG A 181 -15.41 -1.64 2.71
N VAL A 182 -16.42 -1.79 1.87
CA VAL A 182 -17.53 -2.75 2.09
C VAL A 182 -17.02 -4.19 2.15
N ALA A 183 -16.14 -4.58 1.22
CA ALA A 183 -15.58 -5.92 1.19
C ALA A 183 -14.65 -6.19 2.39
N LEU A 184 -13.85 -5.22 2.80
CA LEU A 184 -13.03 -5.30 4.01
C LEU A 184 -13.91 -5.45 5.25
N CYS A 185 -14.95 -4.64 5.39
CA CYS A 185 -15.92 -4.74 6.48
C CYS A 185 -16.53 -6.14 6.56
N ARG A 186 -17.03 -6.68 5.42
CA ARG A 186 -17.55 -8.05 5.32
C ARG A 186 -16.54 -9.08 5.80
N LEU A 187 -15.30 -8.98 5.34
CA LEU A 187 -14.24 -9.94 5.64
C LEU A 187 -13.85 -9.92 7.13
N LEU A 188 -13.72 -8.73 7.73
CA LEU A 188 -13.37 -8.62 9.16
C LEU A 188 -14.46 -9.17 10.08
N LEU A 189 -15.73 -9.04 9.69
CA LEU A 189 -16.86 -9.60 10.45
C LEU A 189 -16.93 -11.12 10.38
N THR A 190 -16.46 -11.74 9.28
CA THR A 190 -16.40 -13.20 9.10
C THR A 190 -15.42 -13.87 10.06
N LYS A 191 -14.40 -13.15 10.54
CA LYS A 191 -13.34 -13.63 11.46
C LYS A 191 -12.69 -14.96 11.05
N PRO A 192 -12.13 -15.11 9.83
CA PRO A 192 -11.45 -16.34 9.44
C PRO A 192 -10.17 -16.56 10.25
N ASP A 193 -9.72 -17.83 10.40
CA ASP A 193 -8.48 -18.17 11.10
C ASP A 193 -7.23 -17.57 10.42
N VAL A 194 -7.26 -17.42 9.11
CA VAL A 194 -6.22 -16.79 8.32
C VAL A 194 -6.81 -15.65 7.48
N LEU A 195 -6.33 -14.45 7.73
CA LEU A 195 -6.75 -13.24 7.05
C LEU A 195 -5.67 -12.80 6.06
N LEU A 196 -6.00 -12.82 4.79
CA LEU A 196 -5.13 -12.40 3.69
C LEU A 196 -5.61 -11.04 3.16
N LEU A 197 -4.78 -10.01 3.28
CA LEU A 197 -5.12 -8.64 2.92
C LEU A 197 -4.16 -8.11 1.83
N ASP A 198 -4.68 -7.84 0.65
CA ASP A 198 -3.89 -7.26 -0.46
C ASP A 198 -4.16 -5.75 -0.53
N GLU A 199 -3.19 -4.94 -0.09
CA GLU A 199 -3.23 -3.47 0.02
C GLU A 199 -4.43 -2.93 0.85
N PRO A 200 -4.66 -3.38 2.09
CA PRO A 200 -5.86 -3.04 2.86
C PRO A 200 -5.97 -1.54 3.21
N THR A 201 -4.87 -0.82 3.24
CA THR A 201 -4.82 0.61 3.60
C THR A 201 -5.14 1.54 2.44
N ASN A 202 -5.08 1.06 1.19
CA ASN A 202 -5.41 1.88 0.02
C ASN A 202 -6.86 2.37 0.06
N HIS A 203 -7.05 3.65 -0.22
CA HIS A 203 -8.35 4.35 -0.19
C HIS A 203 -9.01 4.46 1.19
N LEU A 204 -8.29 4.12 2.27
CA LEU A 204 -8.71 4.43 3.64
C LEU A 204 -8.14 5.79 4.06
N ASP A 205 -8.87 6.51 4.88
CA ASP A 205 -8.35 7.69 5.57
C ASP A 205 -7.61 7.29 6.86
N ALA A 206 -6.89 8.23 7.46
CA ALA A 206 -6.04 7.95 8.62
C ALA A 206 -6.83 7.35 9.79
N GLU A 207 -8.06 7.80 10.04
CA GLU A 207 -8.89 7.29 11.15
C GLU A 207 -9.30 5.83 10.92
N SER A 208 -9.68 5.48 9.68
CA SER A 208 -9.99 4.09 9.30
C SER A 208 -8.75 3.19 9.36
N ILE A 209 -7.56 3.71 9.00
CA ILE A 209 -6.30 2.97 9.11
C ILE A 209 -5.97 2.70 10.57
N ASP A 210 -6.04 3.71 11.45
CA ASP A 210 -5.79 3.55 12.90
C ASP A 210 -6.72 2.52 13.52
N TRP A 211 -7.99 2.54 13.18
CA TRP A 211 -8.96 1.55 13.65
C TRP A 211 -8.60 0.14 13.14
N LEU A 212 -8.23 0.01 11.86
CA LEU A 212 -7.84 -1.27 11.27
C LEU A 212 -6.59 -1.83 11.93
N GLU A 213 -5.57 -1.01 12.20
CA GLU A 213 -4.36 -1.39 12.91
C GLU A 213 -4.69 -1.96 14.30
N GLN A 214 -5.50 -1.24 15.09
CA GLN A 214 -5.92 -1.70 16.41
C GLN A 214 -6.71 -3.00 16.34
N HIS A 215 -7.61 -3.14 15.37
CA HIS A 215 -8.39 -4.36 15.17
C HIS A 215 -7.49 -5.55 14.82
N LEU A 216 -6.51 -5.37 13.91
CA LEU A 216 -5.61 -6.44 13.49
C LEU A 216 -4.56 -6.82 14.56
N GLN A 217 -4.13 -5.87 15.39
CA GLN A 217 -3.27 -6.15 16.54
C GLN A 217 -3.97 -7.10 17.56
N GLN A 218 -5.29 -6.93 17.75
CA GLN A 218 -6.11 -7.74 18.66
C GLN A 218 -6.65 -9.01 17.99
N TYR A 219 -6.43 -9.18 16.69
CA TYR A 219 -6.94 -10.33 15.96
C TYR A 219 -6.22 -11.61 16.40
N GLU A 220 -6.97 -12.62 16.85
CA GLU A 220 -6.37 -13.86 17.35
C GLU A 220 -5.77 -14.74 16.24
N GLY A 221 -6.38 -14.72 15.05
CA GLY A 221 -5.93 -15.48 13.89
C GLY A 221 -4.65 -14.93 13.25
N THR A 222 -4.17 -15.63 12.25
CA THR A 222 -3.01 -15.21 11.45
C THR A 222 -3.40 -14.12 10.48
N VAL A 223 -2.61 -13.05 10.41
CA VAL A 223 -2.79 -11.96 9.44
C VAL A 223 -1.59 -11.95 8.50
N ILE A 224 -1.86 -11.97 7.21
CA ILE A 224 -0.85 -11.80 6.16
C ILE A 224 -1.30 -10.62 5.31
N ALA A 225 -0.56 -9.52 5.36
CA ALA A 225 -0.90 -8.30 4.66
C ALA A 225 0.19 -7.91 3.65
N VAL A 226 -0.22 -7.62 2.42
CA VAL A 226 0.61 -6.92 1.44
C VAL A 226 0.24 -5.46 1.53
N THR A 227 1.18 -4.58 1.86
CA THR A 227 0.94 -3.14 1.84
C THR A 227 2.25 -2.36 1.65
N HIS A 228 2.11 -1.16 1.14
CA HIS A 228 3.19 -0.17 1.05
C HIS A 228 3.17 0.83 2.21
N ASP A 229 2.14 0.79 3.07
CA ASP A 229 2.05 1.60 4.28
C ASP A 229 3.01 1.07 5.35
N ARG A 230 4.07 1.84 5.57
CA ARG A 230 5.18 1.47 6.46
C ARG A 230 4.80 1.56 7.93
N TYR A 231 3.94 2.50 8.32
CA TYR A 231 3.42 2.60 9.68
C TYR A 231 2.54 1.40 10.02
N PHE A 232 1.63 1.06 9.11
CA PHE A 232 0.82 -0.14 9.25
C PHE A 232 1.69 -1.40 9.44
N LEU A 233 2.76 -1.55 8.65
CA LEU A 233 3.69 -2.67 8.80
C LEU A 233 4.47 -2.61 10.12
N ASP A 234 4.78 -1.41 10.62
CA ASP A 234 5.48 -1.25 11.89
C ASP A 234 4.60 -1.57 13.09
N ASP A 235 3.32 -1.20 13.03
CA ASP A 235 2.39 -1.35 14.13
C ASP A 235 1.73 -2.74 14.18
N VAL A 236 1.48 -3.36 13.02
CA VAL A 236 0.76 -4.64 12.93
C VAL A 236 1.71 -5.83 12.80
N SER A 237 2.83 -5.72 12.09
CA SER A 237 3.65 -6.87 11.72
C SER A 237 4.63 -7.30 12.81
N GLU A 238 4.70 -8.60 13.08
CA GLU A 238 5.75 -9.25 13.88
C GLU A 238 6.83 -9.90 13.01
N TRP A 239 6.51 -10.13 11.74
CA TRP A 239 7.37 -10.69 10.73
C TRP A 239 7.21 -9.93 9.42
N ILE A 240 8.32 -9.75 8.72
CA ILE A 240 8.34 -9.24 7.34
C ILE A 240 8.79 -10.37 6.41
N LEU A 241 7.99 -10.66 5.40
CA LEU A 241 8.35 -11.55 4.30
C LEU A 241 8.71 -10.70 3.09
N GLU A 242 9.99 -10.61 2.80
CA GLU A 242 10.50 -9.92 1.63
C GLU A 242 10.50 -10.84 0.42
N LEU A 243 9.81 -10.43 -0.66
CA LEU A 243 9.90 -11.08 -1.96
C LEU A 243 10.95 -10.37 -2.82
N ASP A 244 12.12 -11.00 -2.96
CA ASP A 244 13.21 -10.49 -3.78
C ASP A 244 13.61 -11.53 -4.83
N ARG A 245 13.59 -11.15 -6.12
CA ARG A 245 13.97 -12.01 -7.26
C ARG A 245 13.31 -13.40 -7.29
N GLY A 246 12.08 -13.46 -6.78
CA GLY A 246 11.28 -14.68 -6.69
C GLY A 246 11.55 -15.53 -5.44
N GLU A 247 12.48 -15.15 -4.59
CA GLU A 247 12.75 -15.80 -3.31
C GLU A 247 11.94 -15.13 -2.20
N GLY A 248 11.47 -15.91 -1.24
CA GLY A 248 10.80 -15.44 -0.03
C GLY A 248 11.75 -15.43 1.16
N ILE A 249 12.14 -14.26 1.64
CA ILE A 249 13.09 -14.09 2.73
C ILE A 249 12.34 -13.62 3.98
N PRO A 250 12.19 -14.47 5.02
CA PRO A 250 11.52 -14.06 6.25
C PRO A 250 12.48 -13.29 7.17
N TRP A 251 11.98 -12.17 7.72
CA TRP A 251 12.67 -11.34 8.69
C TRP A 251 11.84 -11.24 9.95
N LYS A 252 12.46 -11.44 11.11
CA LYS A 252 11.77 -11.28 12.39
C LYS A 252 11.76 -9.81 12.80
N GLY A 253 10.59 -9.32 13.17
CA GLY A 253 10.35 -7.95 13.59
C GLY A 253 9.45 -7.20 12.61
N ASN A 254 9.22 -5.93 12.90
CA ASN A 254 8.41 -5.00 12.11
C ASN A 254 9.23 -4.36 10.95
N TYR A 255 8.63 -3.41 10.26
CA TYR A 255 9.27 -2.74 9.11
C TYR A 255 10.58 -2.02 9.48
N SER A 256 10.61 -1.30 10.59
CA SER A 256 11.82 -0.61 11.08
C SER A 256 12.95 -1.60 11.38
N SER A 257 12.64 -2.72 12.03
CA SER A 257 13.60 -3.80 12.30
C SER A 257 14.13 -4.43 11.00
N TRP A 258 13.26 -4.64 10.02
CA TRP A 258 13.63 -5.14 8.70
C TRP A 258 14.59 -4.18 7.99
N LEU A 259 14.29 -2.87 8.00
CA LEU A 259 15.11 -1.84 7.36
C LEU A 259 16.54 -1.81 7.94
N ASP A 260 16.66 -1.87 9.27
CA ASP A 260 17.93 -1.94 9.97
C ASP A 260 18.72 -3.21 9.62
N GLN A 261 18.06 -4.36 9.62
CA GLN A 261 18.67 -5.64 9.29
C GLN A 261 19.12 -5.68 7.82
N LYS A 262 18.26 -5.19 6.90
CA LYS A 262 18.57 -5.11 5.46
C LYS A 262 19.74 -4.17 5.19
N THR A 263 19.78 -3.00 5.81
CA THR A 263 20.87 -2.04 5.67
C THR A 263 22.22 -2.63 6.13
N LYS A 264 22.23 -3.33 7.26
CA LYS A 264 23.44 -4.03 7.76
C LYS A 264 23.88 -5.14 6.79
N ARG A 265 22.91 -5.92 6.24
CA ARG A 265 23.20 -6.97 5.26
C ARG A 265 23.77 -6.39 3.98
N MET A 266 23.15 -5.34 3.43
CA MET A 266 23.65 -4.67 2.22
C MET A 266 25.07 -4.10 2.42
N ALA A 267 25.35 -3.46 3.56
CA ALA A 267 26.69 -2.97 3.87
C ALA A 267 27.73 -4.11 3.96
N GLN A 268 27.35 -5.29 4.44
CA GLN A 268 28.21 -6.47 4.44
C GLN A 268 28.41 -7.05 3.04
N GLU A 269 27.34 -7.11 2.25
CA GLU A 269 27.36 -7.57 0.84
C GLU A 269 28.23 -6.63 -0.01
N GLU A 270 28.10 -5.31 0.15
CA GLU A 270 28.92 -4.31 -0.54
C GLU A 270 30.41 -4.44 -0.17
N LYS A 271 30.72 -4.66 1.10
CA LYS A 271 32.10 -4.96 1.53
C LYS A 271 32.63 -6.24 0.91
N SER A 272 31.79 -7.26 0.80
CA SER A 272 32.17 -8.55 0.17
C SER A 272 32.29 -8.40 -1.34
N ALA A 273 31.38 -7.66 -1.99
CA ALA A 273 31.42 -7.33 -3.43
C ALA A 273 32.67 -6.51 -3.77
N SER A 274 33.01 -5.52 -2.96
CA SER A 274 34.25 -4.74 -3.11
C SER A 274 35.52 -5.61 -3.00
N LYS A 275 35.54 -6.58 -2.08
CA LYS A 275 36.62 -7.58 -2.00
C LYS A 275 36.64 -8.49 -3.22
N ARG A 276 35.47 -8.96 -3.69
CA ARG A 276 35.32 -9.76 -4.91
C ARG A 276 35.82 -9.00 -6.13
N ARG A 277 35.41 -7.73 -6.29
CA ARG A 277 35.85 -6.87 -7.39
C ARG A 277 37.36 -6.70 -7.44
N ARG A 278 38.00 -6.44 -6.29
CA ARG A 278 39.46 -6.40 -6.22
C ARG A 278 40.12 -7.74 -6.57
N THR A 279 39.48 -8.84 -6.24
CA THR A 279 39.97 -10.18 -6.62
C THR A 279 39.79 -10.39 -8.13
N LEU A 280 38.65 -9.99 -8.69
CA LEU A 280 38.35 -10.05 -10.11
C LEU A 280 39.31 -9.19 -10.94
N GLU A 281 39.64 -7.98 -10.49
CA GLU A 281 40.64 -7.10 -11.11
C GLU A 281 42.03 -7.77 -11.14
N ARG A 282 42.45 -8.39 -10.01
CA ARG A 282 43.70 -9.14 -9.96
C ARG A 282 43.72 -10.38 -10.89
N GLU A 283 42.58 -11.09 -10.95
CA GLU A 283 42.42 -12.22 -11.85
C GLU A 283 42.41 -11.77 -13.32
N LEU A 284 41.80 -10.61 -13.62
CA LEU A 284 41.79 -9.99 -14.94
C LEU A 284 43.20 -9.61 -15.40
N GLU A 285 43.99 -9.00 -14.50
CA GLU A 285 45.42 -8.69 -14.77
C GLU A 285 46.18 -9.99 -15.08
N TRP A 286 45.94 -11.04 -14.29
CA TRP A 286 46.59 -12.35 -14.53
C TRP A 286 46.15 -12.97 -15.88
N VAL A 287 44.87 -12.85 -16.25
CA VAL A 287 44.38 -13.32 -17.56
C VAL A 287 45.00 -12.56 -18.74
N ARG A 288 45.34 -11.25 -18.53
CA ARG A 288 46.00 -10.42 -19.55
C ARG A 288 47.50 -10.66 -19.70
N MET A 289 48.14 -11.35 -18.74
CA MET A 289 49.54 -11.70 -18.84
C MET A 289 49.84 -12.70 -19.97
N ALA A 290 51.06 -12.61 -20.50
CA ALA A 290 51.50 -13.35 -21.70
C ALA A 290 51.37 -14.90 -21.56
N PRO A 291 51.13 -15.62 -22.67
CA PRO A 291 50.87 -17.09 -22.69
C PRO A 291 51.90 -17.97 -22.00
N LYS A 292 53.16 -17.56 -21.91
CA LYS A 292 54.24 -18.32 -21.24
C LYS A 292 54.08 -18.44 -19.72
N ALA A 293 53.26 -17.58 -19.09
CA ALA A 293 53.00 -17.60 -17.63
C ALA A 293 51.78 -18.45 -17.25
N ARG A 294 51.05 -19.02 -18.23
CA ARG A 294 49.77 -19.73 -18.06
C ARG A 294 49.87 -21.25 -17.95
N GLN A 295 51.00 -21.84 -17.66
CA GLN A 295 51.13 -23.29 -17.69
C GLN A 295 50.26 -24.02 -16.67
N ALA A 296 49.52 -25.03 -17.15
CA ALA A 296 48.81 -26.19 -16.53
C ALA A 296 47.71 -25.93 -15.47
N LYS A 297 47.69 -24.81 -14.73
CA LYS A 297 46.60 -24.48 -13.74
C LYS A 297 45.56 -23.47 -14.25
N GLY A 298 45.62 -23.11 -15.53
CA GLY A 298 44.85 -21.98 -16.08
C GLY A 298 43.35 -22.24 -16.26
N LYS A 299 42.93 -23.47 -16.56
CA LYS A 299 41.55 -23.75 -16.94
C LYS A 299 40.56 -23.65 -15.77
N ALA A 300 40.94 -24.16 -14.59
CA ALA A 300 40.10 -24.05 -13.39
C ALA A 300 39.97 -22.61 -12.90
N ARG A 301 41.04 -21.82 -13.04
CA ARG A 301 41.07 -20.41 -12.64
C ARG A 301 40.31 -19.51 -13.63
N LEU A 302 40.32 -19.85 -14.93
CA LEU A 302 39.54 -19.20 -15.96
C LEU A 302 38.02 -19.48 -15.77
N ASN A 303 37.65 -20.70 -15.49
CA ASN A 303 36.27 -21.08 -15.17
C ASN A 303 35.76 -20.39 -13.87
N ALA A 304 36.63 -20.24 -12.87
CA ALA A 304 36.31 -19.51 -11.64
C ALA A 304 36.10 -18.01 -11.92
N TYR A 305 36.92 -17.43 -12.80
CA TYR A 305 36.78 -16.03 -13.24
C TYR A 305 35.47 -15.82 -14.02
N GLU A 306 35.15 -16.67 -14.99
CA GLU A 306 33.90 -16.62 -15.76
C GLU A 306 32.67 -16.78 -14.88
N LYS A 307 32.73 -17.66 -13.87
CA LYS A 307 31.68 -17.81 -12.88
C LYS A 307 31.50 -16.55 -12.02
N MET A 308 32.58 -15.94 -11.53
CA MET A 308 32.54 -14.69 -10.78
C MET A 308 32.00 -13.52 -11.62
N LEU A 309 32.35 -13.46 -12.91
CA LEU A 309 31.86 -12.44 -13.85
C LEU A 309 30.36 -12.59 -14.11
N GLY A 310 29.88 -13.82 -14.24
CA GLY A 310 28.45 -14.13 -14.39
C GLY A 310 27.62 -13.81 -13.14
N GLU A 311 28.23 -13.91 -11.94
CA GLU A 311 27.61 -13.54 -10.68
C GLU A 311 27.56 -12.01 -10.52
N GLU A 312 28.61 -11.27 -10.91
CA GLU A 312 28.67 -9.79 -10.82
C GLU A 312 27.66 -9.09 -11.74
N GLN A 313 27.36 -9.67 -12.92
CA GLN A 313 26.32 -9.17 -13.81
C GLN A 313 24.91 -9.28 -13.24
N LYS A 314 24.66 -10.15 -12.26
CA LYS A 314 23.38 -10.31 -11.57
C LYS A 314 23.17 -9.31 -10.42
N GLU A 315 24.23 -8.70 -9.89
CA GLU A 315 24.20 -7.90 -8.65
C GLU A 315 23.99 -6.38 -8.87
N GLN A 316 24.09 -5.85 -10.09
CA GLN A 316 23.84 -4.42 -10.33
C GLN A 316 22.35 -4.11 -10.31
N GLU A 317 21.78 -3.94 -9.10
CA GLU A 317 20.57 -3.12 -8.95
C GLU A 317 20.96 -1.66 -9.19
N GLN A 318 20.44 -1.10 -10.27
CA GLN A 318 20.54 0.34 -10.50
C GLN A 318 19.80 1.02 -9.35
N LYS A 319 20.52 1.82 -8.54
CA LYS A 319 19.88 2.74 -7.58
C LYS A 319 18.90 3.58 -8.38
N LEU A 320 17.63 3.50 -8.01
CA LEU A 320 16.58 4.29 -8.61
C LEU A 320 16.76 5.73 -8.09
N GLU A 321 17.05 6.68 -8.97
CA GLU A 321 17.16 8.09 -8.63
C GLU A 321 16.14 8.88 -9.45
N ILE A 322 15.13 9.45 -8.80
CA ILE A 322 14.18 10.36 -9.42
C ILE A 322 14.75 11.78 -9.31
N PHE A 323 15.13 12.34 -10.45
CA PHE A 323 15.54 13.73 -10.52
C PHE A 323 14.35 14.62 -10.89
N ILE A 324 14.02 15.58 -10.03
CA ILE A 324 12.99 16.58 -10.26
C ILE A 324 13.70 17.84 -10.80
N PRO A 325 13.46 18.23 -12.05
CA PRO A 325 14.10 19.43 -12.60
C PRO A 325 13.57 20.68 -11.91
N ASN A 326 14.49 21.57 -11.55
CA ASN A 326 14.11 22.87 -11.01
C ASN A 326 13.48 23.71 -12.11
N GLY A 327 12.27 24.19 -11.86
CA GLY A 327 11.62 25.19 -12.70
C GLY A 327 12.24 26.59 -12.57
N PRO A 328 11.60 27.61 -13.12
CA PRO A 328 12.04 29.02 -12.94
C PRO A 328 12.11 29.37 -11.46
N ARG A 329 13.00 30.31 -11.10
CA ARG A 329 13.15 30.75 -9.70
C ARG A 329 11.82 31.32 -9.19
N LEU A 330 11.37 30.82 -8.04
CA LEU A 330 10.20 31.33 -7.34
C LEU A 330 10.43 32.74 -6.79
N GLY A 331 9.41 33.59 -6.88
CA GLY A 331 9.34 34.87 -6.20
C GLY A 331 9.02 34.70 -4.72
N ASN A 332 8.92 35.80 -3.99
CA ASN A 332 8.57 35.81 -2.56
C ASN A 332 7.11 35.40 -2.30
N LYS A 333 6.23 35.55 -3.27
CA LYS A 333 4.83 35.15 -3.21
C LYS A 333 4.66 33.89 -4.07
N VAL A 334 4.20 32.81 -3.44
CA VAL A 334 3.97 31.55 -4.13
C VAL A 334 2.47 31.33 -4.31
N ILE A 335 1.76 30.86 -3.30
CA ILE A 335 0.30 30.70 -3.28
C ILE A 335 -0.19 31.19 -1.95
N GLU A 336 -1.18 32.08 -1.96
CA GLU A 336 -1.82 32.60 -0.76
C GLU A 336 -3.34 32.43 -0.87
N ALA A 337 -3.95 31.76 0.09
CA ALA A 337 -5.39 31.62 0.22
C ALA A 337 -5.90 32.61 1.26
N LYS A 338 -6.92 33.41 0.91
CA LYS A 338 -7.53 34.42 1.77
C LYS A 338 -9.02 34.19 1.90
N HIS A 339 -9.45 33.79 3.08
CA HIS A 339 -10.85 33.57 3.42
C HIS A 339 -11.60 32.71 2.42
N VAL A 340 -10.94 31.67 1.89
CA VAL A 340 -11.49 30.83 0.82
C VAL A 340 -12.57 29.94 1.39
N ALA A 341 -13.73 29.95 0.73
CA ALA A 341 -14.87 29.09 1.04
C ALA A 341 -15.30 28.30 -0.18
N LYS A 342 -15.70 27.05 0.04
CA LYS A 342 -16.26 26.17 -1.00
C LYS A 342 -17.28 25.20 -0.43
N ALA A 343 -18.42 25.07 -1.15
CA ALA A 343 -19.47 24.11 -0.86
C ALA A 343 -20.01 23.48 -2.15
N PHE A 344 -20.56 22.29 -2.06
CA PHE A 344 -21.34 21.64 -3.12
C PHE A 344 -22.74 21.29 -2.58
N GLY A 345 -23.74 22.04 -2.99
CA GLY A 345 -25.09 21.93 -2.43
C GLY A 345 -25.06 22.18 -0.91
N ASP A 346 -25.56 21.22 -0.13
CA ASP A 346 -25.58 21.32 1.33
C ASP A 346 -24.25 20.93 2.00
N LYS A 347 -23.32 20.35 1.23
CA LYS A 347 -22.02 19.91 1.77
C LYS A 347 -21.00 21.02 1.71
N VAL A 348 -20.67 21.59 2.88
CA VAL A 348 -19.59 22.56 3.04
C VAL A 348 -18.26 21.82 3.13
N LEU A 349 -17.31 22.15 2.25
CA LEU A 349 -15.95 21.57 2.27
C LEU A 349 -15.04 22.37 3.22
N PHE A 350 -15.05 23.70 3.09
CA PHE A 350 -14.34 24.62 4.00
C PHE A 350 -14.98 26.00 3.93
N ARG A 351 -14.92 26.72 5.07
CA ARG A 351 -15.63 28.01 5.26
C ARG A 351 -14.72 29.23 5.23
N ASP A 352 -13.52 29.09 5.78
CA ASP A 352 -12.57 30.20 5.96
C ASP A 352 -11.12 29.67 5.87
N LEU A 353 -10.76 29.15 4.71
CA LEU A 353 -9.43 28.62 4.50
C LEU A 353 -8.42 29.75 4.30
N ASN A 354 -7.43 29.81 5.19
CA ASN A 354 -6.34 30.76 5.15
C ASN A 354 -5.00 30.04 5.27
N PHE A 355 -4.15 30.15 4.27
CA PHE A 355 -2.77 29.66 4.34
C PHE A 355 -1.89 30.38 3.32
N THR A 356 -0.58 30.35 3.57
CA THR A 356 0.43 30.82 2.63
C THR A 356 1.43 29.69 2.40
N LEU A 357 1.63 29.30 1.14
CA LEU A 357 2.63 28.32 0.77
C LEU A 357 4.03 28.93 0.92
N PRO A 358 4.85 28.46 1.87
CA PRO A 358 6.18 29.03 2.10
C PRO A 358 7.13 28.70 0.95
N PRO A 359 8.08 29.59 0.61
CA PRO A 359 9.13 29.28 -0.37
C PRO A 359 9.93 28.05 0.06
N ASN A 360 10.16 27.13 -0.87
CA ASN A 360 10.81 25.83 -0.66
C ASN A 360 10.09 24.93 0.38
N GLY A 361 8.82 25.25 0.70
CA GLY A 361 8.02 24.45 1.62
C GLY A 361 7.35 23.28 0.91
N ILE A 362 7.23 22.18 1.64
CA ILE A 362 6.43 21.03 1.25
C ILE A 362 5.25 20.94 2.20
N VAL A 363 4.04 21.11 1.67
CA VAL A 363 2.80 21.09 2.45
C VAL A 363 2.08 19.76 2.23
N GLY A 364 1.93 18.98 3.30
CA GLY A 364 1.11 17.77 3.30
C GLY A 364 -0.37 18.12 3.53
N VAL A 365 -1.25 17.65 2.67
CA VAL A 365 -2.69 17.83 2.79
C VAL A 365 -3.33 16.54 3.28
N ILE A 366 -3.94 16.58 4.46
CA ILE A 366 -4.54 15.42 5.11
C ILE A 366 -6.01 15.66 5.45
N GLY A 367 -6.75 14.58 5.69
CA GLY A 367 -8.14 14.63 6.14
C GLY A 367 -9.00 13.51 5.55
N PRO A 368 -10.26 13.38 5.99
CA PRO A 368 -11.16 12.31 5.55
C PRO A 368 -11.39 12.30 4.02
N ASN A 369 -11.83 11.16 3.52
CA ASN A 369 -12.21 11.03 2.13
C ASN A 369 -13.45 11.90 1.83
N GLY A 370 -13.38 12.65 0.73
CA GLY A 370 -14.45 13.59 0.35
C GLY A 370 -14.49 14.89 1.16
N ALA A 371 -13.45 15.20 1.95
CA ALA A 371 -13.32 16.47 2.67
C ALA A 371 -13.01 17.67 1.76
N GLY A 372 -12.65 17.45 0.50
CA GLY A 372 -12.36 18.51 -0.46
C GLY A 372 -10.88 18.69 -0.81
N LYS A 373 -10.02 17.73 -0.47
CA LYS A 373 -8.57 17.77 -0.76
C LYS A 373 -8.28 17.98 -2.25
N THR A 374 -8.78 17.13 -3.12
CA THR A 374 -8.64 17.28 -4.58
C THR A 374 -9.33 18.54 -5.11
N THR A 375 -10.45 18.97 -4.48
CA THR A 375 -11.12 20.22 -4.83
C THR A 375 -10.22 21.42 -4.57
N LEU A 376 -9.44 21.40 -3.49
CA LEU A 376 -8.44 22.44 -3.21
C LEU A 376 -7.45 22.60 -4.37
N PHE A 377 -6.94 21.49 -4.92
CA PHE A 377 -6.04 21.53 -6.10
C PHE A 377 -6.72 22.13 -7.32
N ARG A 378 -7.98 21.74 -7.57
CA ARG A 378 -8.76 22.27 -8.70
C ARG A 378 -9.01 23.77 -8.58
N LEU A 379 -9.20 24.28 -7.36
CA LEU A 379 -9.34 25.71 -7.08
C LEU A 379 -8.01 26.46 -7.29
N ILE A 380 -6.88 25.90 -6.84
CA ILE A 380 -5.54 26.48 -7.07
C ILE A 380 -5.21 26.55 -8.57
N MET A 381 -5.65 25.56 -9.35
CA MET A 381 -5.47 25.51 -10.80
C MET A 381 -6.53 26.30 -11.58
N GLU A 382 -7.44 27.00 -10.91
CA GLU A 382 -8.56 27.73 -11.53
C GLU A 382 -9.51 26.88 -12.39
N LEU A 383 -9.50 25.54 -12.17
CA LEU A 383 -10.44 24.61 -12.81
C LEU A 383 -11.82 24.62 -12.17
N GLU A 384 -11.92 25.13 -10.95
CA GLU A 384 -13.15 25.36 -10.18
C GLU A 384 -13.15 26.79 -9.65
N GLN A 385 -14.34 27.35 -9.40
CA GLN A 385 -14.49 28.67 -8.80
C GLN A 385 -14.69 28.58 -7.30
N VAL A 386 -14.11 29.52 -6.56
CA VAL A 386 -14.36 29.70 -5.13
C VAL A 386 -15.75 30.31 -4.91
N ASP A 387 -16.42 29.94 -3.82
CA ASP A 387 -17.70 30.53 -3.43
C ASP A 387 -17.51 31.80 -2.59
N GLY A 388 -16.33 31.93 -1.95
CA GLY A 388 -15.92 33.11 -1.20
C GLY A 388 -14.40 33.19 -1.09
N GLY A 389 -13.86 34.38 -0.84
CA GLY A 389 -12.43 34.61 -0.74
C GLY A 389 -11.70 34.58 -2.08
N SER A 390 -10.38 34.39 -2.07
CA SER A 390 -9.56 34.34 -3.27
C SER A 390 -8.26 33.58 -3.06
N PHE A 391 -7.75 32.96 -4.15
CA PHE A 391 -6.36 32.52 -4.24
C PHE A 391 -5.54 33.58 -4.97
N GLU A 392 -4.37 33.91 -4.42
CA GLU A 392 -3.38 34.73 -5.07
C GLU A 392 -2.17 33.86 -5.44
N VAL A 393 -2.00 33.58 -6.73
CA VAL A 393 -0.88 32.79 -7.27
C VAL A 393 0.17 33.77 -7.79
N GLY A 394 1.44 33.57 -7.40
CA GLY A 394 2.54 34.43 -7.81
C GLY A 394 2.82 34.37 -9.31
N GLU A 395 3.18 35.48 -9.95
CA GLU A 395 3.45 35.58 -11.41
C GLU A 395 4.55 34.63 -11.89
N THR A 396 5.48 34.25 -11.02
CA THR A 396 6.59 33.33 -11.34
C THR A 396 6.24 31.85 -11.14
N VAL A 397 5.04 31.56 -10.64
CA VAL A 397 4.59 30.20 -10.37
C VAL A 397 4.29 29.45 -11.68
N ARG A 398 4.85 28.26 -11.79
CA ARG A 398 4.49 27.27 -12.81
C ARG A 398 4.05 26.01 -12.11
N LEU A 399 2.76 25.71 -12.19
CA LEU A 399 2.17 24.52 -11.62
C LEU A 399 2.49 23.29 -12.47
N ALA A 400 2.87 22.19 -11.82
CA ALA A 400 2.86 20.85 -12.40
C ALA A 400 1.96 19.97 -11.54
N TYR A 401 0.99 19.32 -12.16
CA TYR A 401 -0.04 18.56 -11.47
C TYR A 401 0.00 17.07 -11.81
N VAL A 402 -0.07 16.24 -10.79
CA VAL A 402 -0.25 14.79 -10.92
C VAL A 402 -1.69 14.47 -10.54
N ASP A 403 -2.51 14.11 -11.56
CA ASP A 403 -3.93 13.78 -11.39
C ASP A 403 -4.11 12.31 -11.02
N GLN A 404 -5.03 12.03 -10.12
CA GLN A 404 -5.44 10.67 -9.76
C GLN A 404 -6.16 9.93 -10.92
N GLN A 405 -6.76 10.66 -11.88
CA GLN A 405 -7.62 10.08 -12.93
C GLN A 405 -6.90 9.70 -14.24
N HIS A 406 -5.59 9.92 -14.34
CA HIS A 406 -4.74 9.54 -15.50
C HIS A 406 -5.26 9.98 -16.89
N LYS A 407 -5.97 11.10 -16.97
CA LYS A 407 -6.60 11.58 -18.22
C LYS A 407 -5.61 11.93 -19.35
N ASP A 408 -4.36 12.21 -19.00
CA ASP A 408 -3.34 12.65 -19.95
C ASP A 408 -2.62 11.48 -20.65
N ILE A 409 -2.92 10.24 -20.31
CA ILE A 409 -2.28 9.06 -20.88
C ILE A 409 -3.14 8.48 -22.00
N ASP A 410 -2.64 8.58 -23.23
CA ASP A 410 -3.29 7.95 -24.40
C ASP A 410 -3.11 6.41 -24.32
N PRO A 411 -4.22 5.64 -24.16
CA PRO A 411 -4.15 4.19 -23.99
C PRO A 411 -3.54 3.45 -25.18
N LYS A 412 -3.61 4.05 -26.38
CA LYS A 412 -3.14 3.45 -27.65
C LYS A 412 -1.66 3.66 -27.94
N LYS A 413 -0.98 4.50 -27.16
CA LYS A 413 0.45 4.77 -27.28
C LYS A 413 1.26 3.88 -26.34
N THR A 414 2.52 3.66 -26.71
CA THR A 414 3.47 3.01 -25.81
C THR A 414 3.95 3.99 -24.74
N VAL A 415 4.44 3.44 -23.62
CA VAL A 415 5.06 4.22 -22.54
C VAL A 415 6.13 5.17 -23.09
N TYR A 416 6.97 4.66 -24.02
CA TYR A 416 8.00 5.45 -24.65
C TYR A 416 7.43 6.60 -25.49
N GLU A 417 6.42 6.34 -26.33
CA GLU A 417 5.81 7.36 -27.19
C GLU A 417 5.13 8.47 -26.42
N VAL A 418 4.47 8.15 -25.30
CA VAL A 418 3.80 9.15 -24.44
C VAL A 418 4.83 10.11 -23.83
N VAL A 419 5.97 9.59 -23.33
CA VAL A 419 6.99 10.42 -22.69
C VAL A 419 7.88 11.14 -23.71
N SER A 420 8.31 10.44 -24.76
CA SER A 420 9.24 10.96 -25.77
C SER A 420 8.57 11.91 -26.76
N GLN A 421 7.25 11.74 -26.98
CA GLN A 421 6.50 12.47 -28.03
C GLN A 421 7.16 12.35 -29.41
N GLY A 422 7.81 11.20 -29.67
CA GLY A 422 8.49 10.91 -30.93
C GLY A 422 9.95 11.37 -31.02
N ASN A 423 10.49 11.98 -29.95
CA ASN A 423 11.89 12.43 -29.93
C ASN A 423 12.74 11.45 -29.10
N GLU A 424 13.99 11.21 -29.49
CA GLU A 424 14.92 10.38 -28.71
C GLU A 424 15.37 11.06 -27.40
N THR A 425 15.37 12.39 -27.39
CA THR A 425 15.74 13.20 -26.23
C THR A 425 14.58 14.08 -25.80
N ILE A 426 14.47 14.28 -24.49
CA ILE A 426 13.56 15.22 -23.85
C ILE A 426 14.37 16.32 -23.20
N ARG A 427 13.95 17.56 -23.36
CA ARG A 427 14.62 18.70 -22.75
C ARG A 427 14.13 18.88 -21.32
N MET A 428 15.06 18.84 -20.37
CA MET A 428 14.76 18.97 -18.95
C MET A 428 15.85 19.74 -18.22
N GLY A 429 15.50 20.80 -17.48
CA GLY A 429 16.46 21.65 -16.76
C GLY A 429 17.50 22.29 -17.67
N GLY A 430 17.12 22.60 -18.93
CA GLY A 430 18.02 23.13 -19.95
C GLY A 430 19.01 22.11 -20.53
N ARG A 431 18.87 20.82 -20.23
CA ARG A 431 19.70 19.71 -20.74
C ARG A 431 18.86 18.75 -21.57
N ASP A 432 19.49 18.15 -22.57
CA ASP A 432 18.87 17.07 -23.35
C ASP A 432 19.12 15.74 -22.64
N VAL A 433 18.06 15.07 -22.22
CA VAL A 433 18.06 13.78 -21.52
C VAL A 433 17.49 12.72 -22.44
N ASN A 434 18.16 11.57 -22.56
CA ASN A 434 17.63 10.45 -23.33
C ASN A 434 16.33 9.94 -22.71
N ALA A 435 15.25 9.86 -23.52
CA ALA A 435 13.91 9.48 -23.05
C ALA A 435 13.86 8.07 -22.44
N ARG A 436 14.64 7.11 -22.98
CA ARG A 436 14.72 5.76 -22.43
C ARG A 436 15.42 5.72 -21.08
N ALA A 437 16.52 6.49 -20.92
CA ALA A 437 17.23 6.62 -19.65
C ALA A 437 16.36 7.31 -18.60
N TYR A 438 15.55 8.30 -19.02
CA TYR A 438 14.58 8.94 -18.14
C TYR A 438 13.53 7.96 -17.63
N LEU A 439 12.91 7.17 -18.52
CA LEU A 439 11.92 6.16 -18.16
C LEU A 439 12.50 5.06 -17.25
N SER A 440 13.77 4.69 -17.43
CA SER A 440 14.43 3.72 -16.56
C SER A 440 14.50 4.17 -15.10
N ARG A 441 14.55 5.49 -14.86
CA ARG A 441 14.53 6.09 -13.51
C ARG A 441 13.16 5.94 -12.80
N PHE A 442 12.11 5.63 -13.55
CA PHE A 442 10.77 5.33 -13.04
C PHE A 442 10.48 3.82 -13.06
N ASN A 443 11.53 2.99 -13.09
CA ASN A 443 11.45 1.53 -13.12
C ASN A 443 10.69 0.96 -14.33
N PHE A 444 10.80 1.63 -15.51
CA PHE A 444 10.41 1.06 -16.79
C PHE A 444 11.63 0.46 -17.47
N SER A 445 11.74 -0.86 -17.46
CA SER A 445 12.81 -1.59 -18.18
C SER A 445 12.66 -1.43 -19.69
N GLY A 446 13.66 -1.81 -20.49
CA GLY A 446 13.61 -1.67 -21.95
C GLY A 446 12.38 -2.33 -22.58
N ASN A 447 11.94 -3.47 -22.08
CA ASN A 447 10.74 -4.16 -22.57
C ASN A 447 9.44 -3.44 -22.12
N ASP A 448 9.42 -2.90 -20.90
CA ASP A 448 8.24 -2.22 -20.36
C ASP A 448 7.97 -0.89 -21.09
N GLN A 449 9.01 -0.23 -21.61
CA GLN A 449 8.88 0.99 -22.39
C GLN A 449 8.12 0.79 -23.70
N GLY A 450 8.09 -0.44 -24.23
CA GLY A 450 7.33 -0.81 -25.42
C GLY A 450 5.90 -1.26 -25.16
N LYS A 451 5.46 -1.36 -23.90
CA LYS A 451 4.08 -1.72 -23.57
C LYS A 451 3.11 -0.60 -23.97
N LEU A 452 1.92 -0.97 -24.46
CA LEU A 452 0.81 -0.03 -24.63
C LEU A 452 0.31 0.44 -23.26
N CYS A 453 -0.10 1.69 -23.17
CA CYS A 453 -0.55 2.27 -21.91
C CYS A 453 -1.86 1.63 -21.37
N GLU A 454 -2.68 1.03 -22.25
CA GLU A 454 -3.89 0.30 -21.87
C GLU A 454 -3.62 -0.96 -21.04
N VAL A 455 -2.45 -1.63 -21.24
CA VAL A 455 -2.09 -2.87 -20.53
C VAL A 455 -1.27 -2.63 -19.26
N LEU A 456 -1.03 -1.38 -18.90
CA LEU A 456 -0.30 -1.03 -17.68
C LEU A 456 -1.13 -1.34 -16.43
N SER A 457 -0.47 -1.91 -15.41
CA SER A 457 -1.03 -1.99 -14.06
C SER A 457 -1.25 -0.59 -13.46
N GLY A 458 -2.07 -0.50 -12.40
CA GLY A 458 -2.30 0.76 -11.69
C GLY A 458 -0.99 1.44 -11.27
N GLY A 459 -0.09 0.70 -10.63
CA GLY A 459 1.21 1.23 -10.21
C GLY A 459 2.15 1.64 -11.38
N GLU A 460 2.14 0.91 -12.50
CA GLU A 460 2.88 1.33 -13.70
C GLU A 460 2.30 2.62 -14.27
N ARG A 461 0.97 2.75 -14.26
CA ARG A 461 0.27 3.94 -14.73
C ARG A 461 0.58 5.16 -13.86
N ASN A 462 0.57 5.00 -12.52
CA ASN A 462 0.93 6.06 -11.57
C ASN A 462 2.38 6.52 -11.77
N ARG A 463 3.33 5.60 -11.93
CA ARG A 463 4.74 5.96 -12.22
C ARG A 463 4.89 6.71 -13.54
N LEU A 464 4.13 6.32 -14.58
CA LEU A 464 4.14 7.02 -15.87
C LEU A 464 3.59 8.44 -15.73
N GLN A 465 2.50 8.61 -15.00
CA GLN A 465 1.91 9.93 -14.73
C GLN A 465 2.87 10.83 -13.96
N LEU A 466 3.52 10.30 -12.93
CA LEU A 466 4.55 11.01 -12.19
C LEU A 466 5.69 11.45 -13.12
N ALA A 467 6.16 10.56 -14.01
CA ALA A 467 7.18 10.91 -15.00
C ALA A 467 6.73 12.04 -15.95
N LEU A 468 5.47 12.03 -16.39
CA LEU A 468 4.91 13.08 -17.25
C LEU A 468 4.81 14.43 -16.54
N ALA A 469 4.34 14.45 -15.30
CA ALA A 469 4.22 15.68 -14.52
C ALA A 469 5.60 16.29 -14.19
N LEU A 470 6.55 15.48 -13.75
CA LEU A 470 7.90 15.97 -13.44
C LEU A 470 8.67 16.47 -14.68
N LYS A 471 8.30 15.99 -15.87
CA LYS A 471 8.84 16.50 -17.14
C LYS A 471 8.41 17.95 -17.43
N GLN A 472 7.30 18.45 -16.86
CA GLN A 472 6.76 19.79 -17.14
C GLN A 472 7.59 20.95 -16.56
N GLU A 473 8.64 20.66 -15.77
CA GLU A 473 9.52 21.67 -15.16
C GLU A 473 8.76 22.73 -14.33
N GLY A 474 7.72 22.30 -13.60
CA GLY A 474 7.02 23.15 -12.66
C GLY A 474 7.92 23.53 -11.47
N ASN A 475 7.74 24.73 -10.93
CA ASN A 475 8.40 25.15 -9.68
C ASN A 475 7.46 25.03 -8.46
N VAL A 476 6.18 24.68 -8.69
CA VAL A 476 5.23 24.26 -7.66
C VAL A 476 4.57 22.97 -8.13
N LEU A 477 4.78 21.91 -7.37
CA LEU A 477 4.22 20.59 -7.65
C LEU A 477 2.93 20.39 -6.84
N LEU A 478 1.86 19.99 -7.51
CA LEU A 478 0.62 19.53 -6.89
C LEU A 478 0.52 18.02 -7.11
N LEU A 479 0.67 17.23 -6.06
CA LEU A 479 0.70 15.78 -6.12
C LEU A 479 -0.53 15.21 -5.41
N ASP A 480 -1.46 14.62 -6.18
CA ASP A 480 -2.69 14.02 -5.65
C ASP A 480 -2.50 12.50 -5.50
N GLU A 481 -2.34 12.04 -4.25
CA GLU A 481 -2.09 10.65 -3.87
C GLU A 481 -0.93 9.99 -4.66
N PRO A 482 0.26 10.61 -4.70
CA PRO A 482 1.38 10.07 -5.48
C PRO A 482 1.93 8.76 -4.91
N THR A 483 1.56 8.41 -3.69
CA THR A 483 2.04 7.23 -2.96
C THR A 483 1.26 5.96 -3.28
N ASN A 484 0.05 6.09 -3.86
CA ASN A 484 -0.81 4.95 -4.15
C ASN A 484 -0.18 4.03 -5.20
N ASP A 485 -0.22 2.72 -4.94
CA ASP A 485 0.27 1.66 -5.83
C ASP A 485 1.75 1.79 -6.27
N ILE A 486 2.54 2.62 -5.60
CA ILE A 486 3.98 2.80 -5.86
C ILE A 486 4.77 1.86 -4.93
N ASP A 487 5.77 1.16 -5.48
CA ASP A 487 6.67 0.33 -4.68
C ASP A 487 7.62 1.14 -3.78
N VAL A 488 8.07 0.52 -2.68
CA VAL A 488 8.89 1.17 -1.65
C VAL A 488 10.16 1.82 -2.20
N ASN A 489 10.81 1.24 -3.22
CA ASN A 489 12.02 1.81 -3.79
C ASN A 489 11.73 3.06 -4.62
N THR A 490 10.66 3.04 -5.42
CA THR A 490 10.21 4.20 -6.20
C THR A 490 9.74 5.32 -5.27
N LEU A 491 9.03 4.96 -4.19
CA LEU A 491 8.58 5.92 -3.18
C LEU A 491 9.78 6.61 -2.49
N ARG A 492 10.80 5.83 -2.12
CA ARG A 492 12.04 6.36 -1.52
C ARG A 492 12.78 7.30 -2.48
N ALA A 493 12.88 6.93 -3.76
CA ALA A 493 13.49 7.80 -4.76
C ALA A 493 12.68 9.09 -4.96
N LEU A 494 11.34 9.05 -4.84
CA LEU A 494 10.48 10.23 -4.87
C LEU A 494 10.72 11.12 -3.63
N GLU A 495 10.83 10.53 -2.43
CA GLU A 495 11.17 11.24 -1.20
C GLU A 495 12.49 11.99 -1.35
N GLU A 496 13.56 11.31 -1.80
CA GLU A 496 14.88 11.91 -2.04
C GLU A 496 14.85 13.00 -3.13
N GLY A 497 14.02 12.79 -4.18
CA GLY A 497 13.80 13.77 -5.23
C GLY A 497 13.10 15.04 -4.74
N LEU A 498 12.08 14.90 -3.90
CA LEU A 498 11.34 16.03 -3.30
C LEU A 498 12.18 16.79 -2.27
N ASP A 499 12.97 16.09 -1.46
CA ASP A 499 13.89 16.70 -0.48
C ASP A 499 14.95 17.57 -1.18
N SER A 500 15.43 17.15 -2.35
CA SER A 500 16.38 17.90 -3.16
C SER A 500 15.77 18.96 -4.08
N PHE A 501 14.43 19.06 -4.14
CA PHE A 501 13.72 19.97 -5.02
C PHE A 501 13.75 21.41 -4.50
N ALA A 502 14.25 22.34 -5.28
CA ALA A 502 14.37 23.76 -4.91
C ALA A 502 13.06 24.57 -5.12
N GLY A 503 11.95 23.92 -5.42
CA GLY A 503 10.61 24.52 -5.55
C GLY A 503 9.74 24.26 -4.31
N CYS A 504 8.44 24.43 -4.48
CA CYS A 504 7.43 24.08 -3.47
C CYS A 504 6.63 22.86 -3.92
N ALA A 505 6.14 22.07 -2.97
CA ALA A 505 5.21 21.01 -3.27
C ALA A 505 4.00 21.05 -2.32
N VAL A 506 2.83 20.73 -2.86
CA VAL A 506 1.63 20.46 -2.07
C VAL A 506 1.23 19.03 -2.39
N VAL A 507 1.19 18.18 -1.36
CA VAL A 507 1.03 16.75 -1.53
C VAL A 507 -0.17 16.27 -0.74
N ILE A 508 -1.17 15.74 -1.41
CA ILE A 508 -2.25 14.98 -0.78
C ILE A 508 -1.75 13.55 -0.64
N SER A 509 -1.68 13.02 0.56
CA SER A 509 -1.34 11.62 0.81
C SER A 509 -1.94 11.10 2.10
N HIS A 510 -2.22 9.80 2.11
CA HIS A 510 -2.57 9.05 3.31
C HIS A 510 -1.38 8.27 3.89
N ASP A 511 -0.23 8.27 3.20
CA ASP A 511 1.01 7.68 3.70
C ASP A 511 1.65 8.61 4.74
N ARG A 512 1.40 8.30 6.01
CA ARG A 512 1.89 9.06 7.16
C ARG A 512 3.42 9.13 7.21
N TRP A 513 4.10 8.03 6.89
CA TRP A 513 5.57 7.96 6.85
C TRP A 513 6.17 8.88 5.79
N PHE A 514 5.55 8.90 4.60
CA PHE A 514 5.95 9.80 3.53
C PHE A 514 5.80 11.26 3.96
N LEU A 515 4.67 11.61 4.57
CA LEU A 515 4.40 12.97 5.06
C LEU A 515 5.40 13.39 6.15
N ASP A 516 5.73 12.49 7.10
CA ASP A 516 6.72 12.75 8.15
C ASP A 516 8.12 13.05 7.61
N ARG A 517 8.49 12.42 6.50
CA ARG A 517 9.83 12.59 5.94
C ARG A 517 10.00 13.85 5.12
N ILE A 518 8.95 14.26 4.40
CA ILE A 518 9.07 15.31 3.39
C ILE A 518 8.40 16.62 3.78
N CYS A 519 7.33 16.57 4.60
CA CYS A 519 6.53 17.76 4.86
C CYS A 519 7.19 18.69 5.88
N THR A 520 7.15 19.97 5.56
CA THR A 520 7.51 21.08 6.47
C THR A 520 6.28 21.68 7.13
N HIS A 521 5.11 21.48 6.53
CA HIS A 521 3.83 21.99 7.00
C HIS A 521 2.72 20.99 6.70
N ILE A 522 1.68 20.99 7.51
CA ILE A 522 0.48 20.17 7.33
C ILE A 522 -0.75 21.08 7.16
N LEU A 523 -1.56 20.79 6.16
CA LEU A 523 -2.89 21.38 5.97
C LEU A 523 -3.94 20.29 6.23
N ALA A 524 -4.53 20.33 7.43
CA ALA A 524 -5.42 19.28 7.91
C ALA A 524 -6.89 19.70 7.78
N PHE A 525 -7.66 18.89 7.08
CA PHE A 525 -9.13 18.97 7.01
C PHE A 525 -9.69 18.17 8.19
N GLU A 526 -10.14 18.87 9.26
CA GLU A 526 -10.56 18.22 10.51
C GLU A 526 -12.07 17.89 10.56
N GLY A 527 -12.80 18.16 9.49
CA GLY A 527 -14.26 17.96 9.41
C GLY A 527 -15.03 19.27 9.61
N ASP A 528 -16.35 19.23 9.42
CA ASP A 528 -17.29 20.36 9.58
C ASP A 528 -16.89 21.67 8.89
N GLY A 529 -16.03 21.58 7.86
CA GLY A 529 -15.50 22.72 7.11
C GLY A 529 -14.35 23.45 7.81
N GLU A 530 -13.79 22.88 8.88
CA GLU A 530 -12.59 23.39 9.52
C GLU A 530 -11.32 22.85 8.86
N VAL A 531 -10.37 23.76 8.58
CA VAL A 531 -9.06 23.41 8.02
C VAL A 531 -7.98 24.12 8.84
N VAL A 532 -7.02 23.34 9.31
CA VAL A 532 -5.92 23.82 10.15
C VAL A 532 -4.63 23.80 9.36
N PHE A 533 -3.93 24.94 9.28
CA PHE A 533 -2.58 25.02 8.75
C PHE A 533 -1.57 24.98 9.89
N PHE A 534 -0.68 24.00 9.87
CA PHE A 534 0.26 23.73 10.96
C PHE A 534 1.70 23.66 10.41
N GLU A 535 2.63 24.32 11.11
CA GLU A 535 4.07 24.25 10.82
C GLU A 535 4.69 23.06 11.57
N GLY A 536 5.19 22.08 10.86
CA GLY A 536 5.75 20.84 11.36
C GLY A 536 5.43 19.65 10.47
N ASP A 537 5.94 18.49 10.82
CA ASP A 537 5.65 17.23 10.15
C ASP A 537 4.31 16.59 10.63
N TYR A 538 3.99 15.40 10.10
CA TYR A 538 2.75 14.73 10.44
C TYR A 538 2.69 14.33 11.93
N SER A 539 3.79 13.81 12.48
CA SER A 539 3.86 13.42 13.90
C SER A 539 3.70 14.61 14.84
N ASP A 540 4.30 15.75 14.51
CA ASP A 540 4.15 16.99 15.27
C ASP A 540 2.70 17.51 15.25
N TYR A 541 2.04 17.40 14.08
CA TYR A 541 0.63 17.74 13.94
C TYR A 541 -0.27 16.83 14.80
N GLU A 542 -0.06 15.50 14.79
CA GLU A 542 -0.83 14.56 15.60
C GLU A 542 -0.70 14.85 17.10
N ILE A 543 0.51 15.15 17.58
CA ILE A 543 0.75 15.58 18.96
C ILE A 543 -0.01 16.85 19.28
N ASN A 544 -0.03 17.83 18.36
CA ASN A 544 -0.75 19.09 18.54
C ASN A 544 -2.27 18.85 18.55
N LYS A 545 -2.79 18.04 17.63
CA LYS A 545 -4.21 17.65 17.56
C LYS A 545 -4.66 16.97 18.85
N ALA A 546 -3.90 16.01 19.35
CA ALA A 546 -4.20 15.31 20.60
C ALA A 546 -4.26 16.28 21.81
N ARG A 547 -3.36 17.25 21.87
CA ARG A 547 -3.38 18.31 22.91
C ARG A 547 -4.60 19.21 22.80
N ARG A 548 -5.00 19.62 21.59
CA ARG A 548 -6.18 20.46 21.36
C ARG A 548 -7.48 19.76 21.73
N LEU A 549 -7.58 18.46 21.45
CA LEU A 549 -8.77 17.64 21.74
C LEU A 549 -8.81 17.10 23.18
N GLY A 550 -7.79 17.38 24.02
CA GLY A 550 -7.75 16.94 25.41
C GLY A 550 -7.50 15.44 25.62
N ASN A 551 -7.09 14.73 24.57
CA ASN A 551 -6.73 13.31 24.64
C ASN A 551 -5.29 13.16 25.16
N THR A 552 -5.14 12.62 26.38
CA THR A 552 -3.83 12.49 27.07
C THR A 552 -3.08 11.20 26.71
N GLU A 553 -3.63 10.30 25.93
CA GLU A 553 -2.94 9.08 25.48
C GLU A 553 -2.16 9.34 24.18
N ILE A 554 -1.02 10.01 24.34
CA ILE A 554 -0.05 10.16 23.25
C ILE A 554 0.76 8.85 23.17
N LYS A 555 0.48 7.99 22.21
CA LYS A 555 1.43 6.94 21.78
C LYS A 555 2.66 7.66 21.21
N LYS A 556 3.71 7.81 22.02
CA LYS A 556 5.01 8.29 21.55
C LYS A 556 5.63 7.24 20.64
N THR A 557 5.36 7.29 19.37
CA THR A 557 6.19 6.63 18.37
C THR A 557 7.50 7.41 18.27
N ARG A 558 8.51 6.98 19.04
CA ARG A 558 9.86 7.56 18.97
C ARG A 558 10.55 7.02 17.73
N TYR A 559 10.48 7.73 16.63
CA TYR A 559 11.39 7.50 15.51
C TYR A 559 12.70 8.23 15.76
N ARG A 560 13.82 7.48 15.79
CA ARG A 560 15.14 8.07 15.67
C ARG A 560 15.26 8.64 14.25
N LYS A 561 15.45 9.96 14.16
CA LYS A 561 16.01 10.56 12.93
C LYS A 561 17.26 9.77 12.57
N LEU A 562 17.37 9.31 11.33
CA LEU A 562 18.61 8.81 10.78
C LEU A 562 19.61 9.96 10.95
N MET A 563 20.62 9.75 11.79
CA MET A 563 21.69 10.73 11.96
C MET A 563 22.37 10.89 10.60
N GLU A 564 22.49 12.13 10.17
CA GLU A 564 23.47 12.56 9.18
C GLU A 564 24.86 12.11 9.67
N ASP A 565 25.52 11.28 8.85
CA ASP A 565 26.96 11.07 8.81
C ASP A 565 27.41 11.07 7.35
#